data_091538178949f6985cfad1d9b43ccdc8
#
_entry.id   091538178949f6985cfad1d9b43ccdc8
#
_cell.length_a   1.000
_cell.length_b   1.000
_cell.length_c   1.000
_cell.angle_alpha   90.00
_cell.angle_beta   90.00
_cell.angle_gamma   90.00
#
_symmetry.space_group_name_H-M   'P 1'
#
loop_
_entity.id
_entity.type
_entity.pdbx_description
1 polymer ?
#
loop_
_entity_poly.entity_id
_entity_poly.type
_entity_poly.pdbx_seq_one_letter_code
_entity_poly.pdbx_strand_id
1 'polypeptide(L)'
;MKTVRGIVESTGFFTAEEIEVAVELVDAGLSGESISDYLFLFCEDVSGKVLGYTCYGRIPCTLGSFDLYWIAVHSDHQGLSIGKKLLVKTEEKIRNMGGISVYIETSSRDLYKPTQGFYLNAGYHEEATLKDYYSPGDSKIIYVKHLS
;
A
#
# COMPACT_ATOMS: atom_id res chain seq x y z
N MET A 1 17.58 -1.92 4.00
CA MET A 1 16.35 -1.11 4.12
C MET A 1 16.50 0.35 3.71
N LYS A 2 17.70 0.74 3.30
CA LYS A 2 17.93 2.11 2.80
C LYS A 2 17.03 2.45 1.61
N THR A 3 16.79 1.48 0.71
CA THR A 3 15.93 1.70 -0.47
C THR A 3 14.49 2.01 -0.08
N VAL A 4 13.92 1.24 0.86
CA VAL A 4 12.54 1.44 1.31
C VAL A 4 12.41 2.79 2.02
N ARG A 5 13.35 3.09 2.91
CA ARG A 5 13.38 4.39 3.60
C ARG A 5 13.44 5.53 2.59
N GLY A 6 14.32 5.45 1.60
CA GLY A 6 14.47 6.47 0.57
C GLY A 6 13.19 6.68 -0.23
N ILE A 7 12.49 5.60 -0.61
CA ILE A 7 11.23 5.69 -1.33
C ILE A 7 10.17 6.38 -0.47
N VAL A 8 9.98 5.92 0.76
CA VAL A 8 8.96 6.44 1.66
C VAL A 8 9.21 7.91 2.00
N GLU A 9 10.45 8.27 2.32
CA GLU A 9 10.82 9.66 2.60
C GLU A 9 10.60 10.56 1.39
N SER A 10 10.90 10.06 0.18
CA SER A 10 10.80 10.85 -1.05
C SER A 10 9.37 11.25 -1.39
N THR A 11 8.35 10.49 -0.93
CA THR A 11 6.95 10.80 -1.22
C THR A 11 6.45 12.05 -0.51
N GLY A 12 7.04 12.40 0.65
CA GLY A 12 6.59 13.51 1.47
C GLY A 12 5.24 13.27 2.17
N PHE A 13 4.64 12.09 2.03
CA PHE A 13 3.34 11.78 2.62
C PHE A 13 3.43 11.17 4.01
N PHE A 14 4.60 10.70 4.43
CA PHE A 14 4.76 9.96 5.66
C PHE A 14 5.44 10.80 6.73
N THR A 15 4.94 10.69 7.97
CA THR A 15 5.61 11.27 9.14
C THR A 15 6.85 10.42 9.46
N ALA A 16 7.75 10.95 10.30
CA ALA A 16 8.93 10.20 10.73
C ALA A 16 8.55 8.86 11.39
N GLU A 17 7.49 8.85 12.20
CA GLU A 17 7.00 7.64 12.84
C GLU A 17 6.48 6.63 11.82
N GLU A 18 5.71 7.10 10.83
CA GLU A 18 5.19 6.24 9.76
C GLU A 18 6.32 5.63 8.93
N ILE A 19 7.38 6.38 8.65
CA ILE A 19 8.54 5.89 7.92
C ILE A 19 9.21 4.75 8.68
N GLU A 20 9.40 4.88 9.99
CA GLU A 20 10.00 3.83 10.80
C GLU A 20 9.14 2.57 10.81
N VAL A 21 7.83 2.70 10.90
CA VAL A 21 6.91 1.56 10.83
C VAL A 21 7.03 0.84 9.48
N ALA A 22 7.11 1.59 8.38
CA ALA A 22 7.27 1.01 7.05
C ALA A 22 8.56 0.20 6.94
N VAL A 23 9.67 0.74 7.46
CA VAL A 23 10.97 0.06 7.46
C VAL A 23 10.90 -1.21 8.31
N GLU A 24 10.30 -1.15 9.49
CA GLU A 24 10.14 -2.31 10.37
C GLU A 24 9.34 -3.44 9.71
N LEU A 25 8.26 -3.11 9.02
CA LEU A 25 7.43 -4.11 8.34
C LEU A 25 8.21 -4.85 7.25
N VAL A 26 9.02 -4.11 6.47
CA VAL A 26 9.85 -4.73 5.43
C VAL A 26 10.93 -5.60 6.05
N ASP A 27 11.60 -5.11 7.10
CA ASP A 27 12.62 -5.89 7.81
C ASP A 27 12.04 -7.19 8.36
N ALA A 28 10.86 -7.16 8.97
CA ALA A 28 10.19 -8.34 9.48
C ALA A 28 9.89 -9.35 8.36
N GLY A 29 9.42 -8.85 7.20
CA GLY A 29 9.13 -9.71 6.05
C GLY A 29 10.36 -10.34 5.43
N LEU A 30 11.47 -9.61 5.35
CA LEU A 30 12.70 -10.10 4.73
C LEU A 30 13.55 -10.97 5.67
N SER A 31 13.44 -10.76 6.98
CA SER A 31 14.25 -11.51 7.94
C SER A 31 13.76 -12.94 8.15
N GLY A 32 12.51 -13.22 7.83
CA GLY A 32 11.92 -14.53 8.03
C GLY A 32 11.77 -14.92 9.50
N GLU A 33 11.86 -13.98 10.41
CA GLU A 33 11.79 -14.21 11.86
C GLU A 33 10.41 -14.64 12.35
N SER A 34 9.38 -14.42 11.54
CA SER A 34 8.03 -14.85 11.85
C SER A 34 7.37 -15.37 10.58
N ILE A 35 6.29 -16.14 10.73
CA ILE A 35 5.38 -16.39 9.61
C ILE A 35 4.82 -15.01 9.30
N SER A 36 5.48 -14.31 8.38
CA SER A 36 5.11 -12.94 8.07
C SER A 36 3.79 -12.91 7.33
N ASP A 37 2.82 -12.17 7.88
CA ASP A 37 1.58 -11.88 7.19
C ASP A 37 1.76 -10.76 6.17
N TYR A 38 2.99 -10.22 6.05
CA TYR A 38 3.33 -9.14 5.13
C TYR A 38 4.05 -9.66 3.90
N LEU A 39 3.49 -9.34 2.74
CA LEU A 39 4.07 -9.68 1.44
C LEU A 39 4.48 -8.39 0.74
N PHE A 40 5.53 -8.48 -0.08
CA PHE A 40 6.09 -7.32 -0.76
C PHE A 40 6.23 -7.59 -2.24
N LEU A 41 5.97 -6.55 -3.04
CA LEU A 41 6.21 -6.57 -4.48
C LEU A 41 7.00 -5.32 -4.83
N PHE A 42 8.17 -5.51 -5.43
CA PHE A 42 9.06 -4.41 -5.80
C PHE A 42 9.03 -4.19 -7.31
N CYS A 43 9.09 -2.93 -7.72
CA CYS A 43 9.27 -2.54 -9.12
C CYS A 43 10.69 -2.05 -9.30
N GLU A 44 11.44 -2.68 -10.22
CA GLU A 44 12.82 -2.33 -10.51
C GLU A 44 12.96 -1.85 -11.96
N ASP A 45 13.95 -1.00 -12.22
CA ASP A 45 14.31 -0.64 -13.59
C ASP A 45 15.27 -1.68 -14.17
N VAL A 46 15.70 -1.47 -15.43
CA VAL A 46 16.59 -2.42 -16.12
C VAL A 46 17.96 -2.57 -15.46
N SER A 47 18.36 -1.61 -14.61
CA SER A 47 19.62 -1.67 -13.88
C SER A 47 19.48 -2.35 -12.51
N GLY A 48 18.26 -2.73 -12.12
CA GLY A 48 17.98 -3.32 -10.82
C GLY A 48 17.69 -2.31 -9.72
N LYS A 49 17.57 -1.03 -10.08
CA LYS A 49 17.20 0.00 -9.11
C LYS A 49 15.71 -0.12 -8.78
N VAL A 50 15.38 -0.17 -7.48
CA VAL A 50 14.01 -0.23 -7.03
C VAL A 50 13.35 1.14 -7.16
N LEU A 51 12.27 1.21 -7.91
CA LEU A 51 11.52 2.44 -8.18
C LEU A 51 10.31 2.59 -7.26
N GLY A 52 9.81 1.49 -6.72
CA GLY A 52 8.65 1.50 -5.83
C GLY A 52 8.34 0.10 -5.32
N TYR A 53 7.38 0.02 -4.39
CA TYR A 53 6.97 -1.27 -3.85
C TYR A 53 5.55 -1.21 -3.29
N THR A 54 4.96 -2.39 -3.11
CA THR A 54 3.71 -2.55 -2.35
C THR A 54 3.96 -3.46 -1.16
N CYS A 55 3.15 -3.26 -0.11
CA CYS A 55 3.09 -4.15 1.04
C CYS A 55 1.63 -4.58 1.20
N TYR A 56 1.37 -5.88 1.21
CA TYR A 56 0.02 -6.41 1.27
C TYR A 56 0.01 -7.71 2.07
N GLY A 57 -1.16 -8.21 2.42
CA GLY A 57 -1.26 -9.46 3.16
C GLY A 57 -2.69 -9.92 3.34
N ARG A 58 -2.85 -11.20 3.67
CA ARG A 58 -4.16 -11.79 3.95
C ARG A 58 -4.68 -11.27 5.28
N ILE A 59 -5.96 -10.91 5.31
CA ILE A 59 -6.61 -10.54 6.58
C ILE A 59 -6.96 -11.85 7.32
N PRO A 60 -6.45 -12.04 8.55
CA PRO A 60 -6.73 -13.23 9.32
C PRO A 60 -8.23 -13.48 9.49
N CYS A 61 -8.62 -14.75 9.54
CA CYS A 61 -9.99 -15.18 9.78
C CYS A 61 -10.97 -14.79 8.66
N THR A 62 -10.48 -14.53 7.45
CA THR A 62 -11.34 -14.27 6.28
C THR A 62 -11.06 -15.31 5.19
N LEU A 63 -12.05 -15.54 4.32
CA LEU A 63 -11.90 -16.49 3.22
C LEU A 63 -11.03 -15.97 2.08
N GLY A 64 -11.01 -14.68 1.86
CA GLY A 64 -10.28 -14.15 0.71
C GLY A 64 -10.14 -12.65 0.74
N SER A 65 -10.15 -12.05 1.93
CA SER A 65 -9.92 -10.61 2.08
C SER A 65 -8.43 -10.34 2.29
N PHE A 66 -7.90 -9.36 1.58
CA PHE A 66 -6.51 -8.94 1.68
C PHE A 66 -6.46 -7.47 1.99
N ASP A 67 -5.47 -7.08 2.79
CA ASP A 67 -5.11 -5.68 2.98
C ASP A 67 -4.00 -5.31 2.01
N LEU A 68 -4.15 -4.17 1.35
CA LEU A 68 -3.03 -3.47 0.74
C LEU A 68 -2.62 -2.39 1.73
N TYR A 69 -1.49 -2.58 2.39
CA TYR A 69 -1.04 -1.68 3.45
C TYR A 69 -0.57 -0.36 2.88
N TRP A 70 0.27 -0.39 1.84
CA TRP A 70 0.58 0.80 1.07
C TRP A 70 1.31 0.51 -0.24
N ILE A 71 1.31 1.54 -1.08
CA ILE A 71 2.10 1.62 -2.31
C ILE A 71 2.99 2.84 -2.15
N ALA A 72 4.27 2.67 -2.38
CA ALA A 72 5.22 3.77 -2.36
C ALA A 72 6.03 3.76 -3.65
N VAL A 73 6.10 4.91 -4.31
CA VAL A 73 6.89 5.10 -5.54
C VAL A 73 7.84 6.27 -5.29
N HIS A 74 9.10 6.09 -5.64
CA HIS A 74 10.09 7.16 -5.48
C HIS A 74 9.62 8.42 -6.19
N SER A 75 9.78 9.59 -5.57
CA SER A 75 9.25 10.86 -6.09
C SER A 75 9.73 11.20 -7.50
N ASP A 76 10.95 10.78 -7.86
CA ASP A 76 11.52 11.01 -9.18
C ASP A 76 10.82 10.19 -10.28
N HIS A 77 10.04 9.19 -9.90
CA HIS A 77 9.38 8.26 -10.81
C HIS A 77 7.86 8.30 -10.73
N GLN A 78 7.30 9.19 -9.90
CA GLN A 78 5.85 9.37 -9.83
C GLN A 78 5.37 9.97 -11.16
N GLY A 79 4.21 9.54 -11.60
CA GLY A 79 3.68 9.98 -12.89
C GLY A 79 4.07 9.11 -14.07
N LEU A 80 4.94 8.10 -13.88
CA LEU A 80 5.32 7.13 -14.91
C LEU A 80 4.43 5.89 -14.89
N SER A 81 3.26 5.96 -14.26
CA SER A 81 2.31 4.85 -14.10
C SER A 81 2.86 3.66 -13.31
N ILE A 82 3.94 3.85 -12.56
CA ILE A 82 4.55 2.79 -11.75
C ILE A 82 3.60 2.32 -10.67
N GLY A 83 2.94 3.27 -9.98
CA GLY A 83 1.95 2.95 -8.95
C GLY A 83 0.81 2.10 -9.50
N LYS A 84 0.31 2.44 -10.68
CA LYS A 84 -0.76 1.68 -11.32
C LYS A 84 -0.31 0.27 -11.69
N LYS A 85 0.90 0.13 -12.26
CA LYS A 85 1.47 -1.19 -12.59
C LYS A 85 1.67 -2.03 -11.34
N LEU A 86 2.18 -1.44 -10.26
CA LEU A 86 2.34 -2.12 -8.98
C LEU A 86 1.00 -2.59 -8.43
N LEU A 87 -0.02 -1.75 -8.49
CA LEU A 87 -1.35 -2.11 -8.02
C LEU A 87 -1.94 -3.27 -8.81
N VAL A 88 -1.87 -3.21 -10.14
CA VAL A 88 -2.38 -4.28 -11.02
C VAL A 88 -1.66 -5.59 -10.74
N LYS A 89 -0.34 -5.57 -10.61
CA LYS A 89 0.45 -6.78 -10.32
C LYS A 89 0.16 -7.33 -8.93
N THR A 90 -0.03 -6.46 -7.95
CA THR A 90 -0.39 -6.87 -6.60
C THR A 90 -1.76 -7.56 -6.61
N GLU A 91 -2.73 -7.01 -7.32
CA GLU A 91 -4.06 -7.61 -7.46
C GLU A 91 -3.98 -8.98 -8.15
N GLU A 92 -3.12 -9.14 -9.16
CA GLU A 92 -2.90 -10.44 -9.81
C GLU A 92 -2.34 -11.45 -8.81
N LYS A 93 -1.34 -11.04 -8.01
CA LYS A 93 -0.75 -11.91 -6.98
C LYS A 93 -1.80 -12.33 -5.95
N ILE A 94 -2.60 -11.39 -5.49
CA ILE A 94 -3.67 -11.65 -4.53
C ILE A 94 -4.69 -12.62 -5.12
N ARG A 95 -5.11 -12.40 -6.37
CA ARG A 95 -6.06 -13.28 -7.06
C ARG A 95 -5.51 -14.70 -7.17
N ASN A 96 -4.22 -14.84 -7.50
CA ASN A 96 -3.56 -16.15 -7.60
C ASN A 96 -3.46 -16.87 -6.27
N MET A 97 -3.54 -16.16 -5.16
CA MET A 97 -3.56 -16.71 -3.80
C MET A 97 -4.98 -17.00 -3.30
N GLY A 98 -5.98 -16.91 -4.17
CA GLY A 98 -7.38 -17.12 -3.81
C GLY A 98 -8.06 -15.87 -3.24
N GLY A 99 -7.47 -14.69 -3.41
CA GLY A 99 -8.05 -13.45 -2.93
C GLY A 99 -9.32 -13.08 -3.67
N ILE A 100 -10.31 -12.59 -2.92
CA ILE A 100 -11.62 -12.18 -3.43
C ILE A 100 -11.76 -10.67 -3.39
N SER A 101 -11.22 -10.03 -2.35
CA SER A 101 -11.36 -8.58 -2.15
C SER A 101 -10.09 -7.98 -1.60
N VAL A 102 -9.83 -6.73 -1.99
CA VAL A 102 -8.69 -5.95 -1.50
C VAL A 102 -9.23 -4.73 -0.77
N TYR A 103 -8.74 -4.52 0.44
CA TYR A 103 -9.10 -3.39 1.30
C TYR A 103 -7.92 -2.46 1.43
N ILE A 104 -8.18 -1.15 1.36
CA ILE A 104 -7.18 -0.10 1.49
C ILE A 104 -7.69 0.96 2.44
N GLU A 105 -6.85 1.39 3.36
CA GLU A 105 -7.18 2.44 4.32
C GLU A 105 -6.40 3.71 3.97
N THR A 106 -7.07 4.86 3.97
CA THR A 106 -6.43 6.15 3.76
C THR A 106 -6.92 7.17 4.78
N SER A 107 -6.09 8.19 5.03
CA SER A 107 -6.51 9.37 5.76
C SER A 107 -7.44 10.23 4.90
N SER A 108 -8.36 10.96 5.55
CA SER A 108 -9.24 11.91 4.87
C SER A 108 -8.62 13.29 4.66
N ARG A 109 -7.38 13.51 5.12
CA ARG A 109 -6.70 14.82 4.97
C ARG A 109 -6.55 15.18 3.48
N ASP A 110 -6.55 16.49 3.21
CA ASP A 110 -6.40 17.00 1.83
C ASP A 110 -5.10 16.53 1.17
N LEU A 111 -4.04 16.31 1.95
CA LEU A 111 -2.76 15.78 1.47
C LEU A 111 -2.94 14.45 0.74
N TYR A 112 -3.94 13.66 1.12
CA TYR A 112 -4.20 12.33 0.56
C TYR A 112 -5.23 12.32 -0.56
N LYS A 113 -5.75 13.48 -0.98
CA LYS A 113 -6.72 13.53 -2.09
C LYS A 113 -6.21 12.89 -3.38
N PRO A 114 -4.96 13.11 -3.82
CA PRO A 114 -4.45 12.42 -4.99
C PRO A 114 -4.43 10.90 -4.82
N THR A 115 -4.08 10.43 -3.63
CA THR A 115 -4.08 9.01 -3.28
C THR A 115 -5.49 8.42 -3.34
N GLN A 116 -6.47 9.12 -2.77
CA GLN A 116 -7.87 8.72 -2.82
C GLN A 116 -8.34 8.61 -4.27
N GLY A 117 -8.04 9.61 -5.09
CA GLY A 117 -8.40 9.61 -6.52
C GLY A 117 -7.74 8.47 -7.29
N PHE A 118 -6.49 8.16 -6.95
CA PHE A 118 -5.77 7.05 -7.56
C PHE A 118 -6.52 5.73 -7.35
N TYR A 119 -6.98 5.44 -6.13
CA TYR A 119 -7.71 4.22 -5.84
C TYR A 119 -9.11 4.21 -6.49
N LEU A 120 -9.81 5.34 -6.44
CA LEU A 120 -11.11 5.43 -7.10
C LEU A 120 -11.00 5.16 -8.61
N ASN A 121 -9.97 5.72 -9.26
CA ASN A 121 -9.73 5.49 -10.69
C ASN A 121 -9.32 4.05 -10.99
N ALA A 122 -8.79 3.34 -10.02
CA ALA A 122 -8.38 1.94 -10.16
C ALA A 122 -9.52 0.95 -9.91
N GLY A 123 -10.73 1.43 -9.67
CA GLY A 123 -11.90 0.59 -9.48
C GLY A 123 -12.25 0.30 -8.03
N TYR A 124 -11.60 0.95 -7.09
CA TYR A 124 -11.96 0.86 -5.68
C TYR A 124 -13.13 1.78 -5.39
N HIS A 125 -13.92 1.43 -4.40
CA HIS A 125 -14.99 2.31 -3.92
C HIS A 125 -14.91 2.47 -2.42
N GLU A 126 -15.42 3.59 -1.92
CA GLU A 126 -15.48 3.87 -0.50
C GLU A 126 -16.52 2.95 0.16
N GLU A 127 -16.09 2.15 1.12
CA GLU A 127 -16.95 1.24 1.87
C GLU A 127 -17.36 1.83 3.22
N ALA A 128 -16.44 2.53 3.88
CA ALA A 128 -16.69 3.07 5.19
C ALA A 128 -15.79 4.29 5.47
N THR A 129 -16.26 5.16 6.36
CA THR A 129 -15.48 6.27 6.89
C THR A 129 -15.61 6.25 8.40
N LEU A 130 -14.47 6.17 9.09
CA LEU A 130 -14.41 6.21 10.55
C LEU A 130 -13.98 7.61 10.97
N LYS A 131 -14.97 8.39 11.40
CA LYS A 131 -14.79 9.80 11.73
C LYS A 131 -13.77 9.98 12.85
N ASP A 132 -12.84 10.92 12.63
CA ASP A 132 -11.84 11.31 13.64
C ASP A 132 -10.96 10.15 14.12
N TYR A 133 -10.78 9.11 13.29
CA TYR A 133 -10.06 7.90 13.67
C TYR A 133 -8.61 8.18 14.04
N TYR A 134 -7.90 8.95 13.20
CA TYR A 134 -6.49 9.28 13.42
C TYR A 134 -6.32 10.45 14.37
N SER A 135 -7.19 11.46 14.26
CA SER A 135 -7.20 12.66 15.08
C SER A 135 -8.47 13.46 14.75
N PRO A 136 -8.83 14.47 15.55
CA PRO A 136 -9.95 15.34 15.19
C PRO A 136 -9.76 15.93 13.78
N GLY A 137 -10.73 15.72 12.90
CA GLY A 137 -10.69 16.18 11.53
C GLY A 137 -9.95 15.28 10.55
N ASP A 138 -9.36 14.19 11.04
CA ASP A 138 -8.64 13.23 10.20
C ASP A 138 -9.29 11.84 10.35
N SER A 139 -10.14 11.52 9.40
CA SER A 139 -10.92 10.28 9.41
C SER A 139 -10.20 9.18 8.64
N LYS A 140 -10.55 7.94 8.94
CA LYS A 140 -10.06 6.78 8.20
C LYS A 140 -11.10 6.41 7.15
N ILE A 141 -10.68 6.40 5.90
CA ILE A 141 -11.53 5.97 4.78
C ILE A 141 -11.10 4.57 4.36
N ILE A 142 -12.05 3.66 4.28
CA ILE A 142 -11.80 2.28 3.86
C ILE A 142 -12.34 2.10 2.45
N TYR A 143 -11.47 1.74 1.52
CA TYR A 143 -11.81 1.44 0.14
C TYR A 143 -11.75 -0.07 -0.09
N VAL A 144 -12.60 -0.57 -0.98
CA VAL A 144 -12.59 -1.98 -1.33
C VAL A 144 -12.72 -2.17 -2.84
N LYS A 145 -12.08 -3.21 -3.35
CA LYS A 145 -12.27 -3.69 -4.72
C LYS A 145 -12.47 -5.19 -4.66
N HIS A 146 -13.55 -5.66 -5.29
CA HIS A 146 -13.81 -7.09 -5.42
C HIS A 146 -13.13 -7.60 -6.69
N LEU A 147 -12.32 -8.63 -6.55
CA LEU A 147 -11.57 -9.24 -7.64
C LEU A 147 -12.40 -10.40 -8.20
N SER A 148 -13.03 -10.18 -9.32
CA SER A 148 -13.86 -11.23 -9.94
C SER A 148 -13.16 -11.88 -11.11
#